data_3df767d68751ed92b04908438f016056
#
_entry.id   3df767d68751ed92b04908438f016056
#
_cell.length_a   1.000
_cell.length_b   1.000
_cell.length_c   1.000
_cell.angle_alpha   90.00
_cell.angle_beta   90.00
_cell.angle_gamma   90.00
#
_symmetry.space_group_name_H-M   'P 1'
#
loop_
_entity.id
_entity.type
_entity.pdbx_description
1 polymer ?
#
loop_
_entity_poly.entity_id
_entity_poly.type
_entity_poly.pdbx_seq_one_letter_code
_entity_poly.pdbx_strand_id
1 'polypeptide(L)'
;MYPAEDEMAFSQLFQKLYDLNYDIKMVVADDRPGIKPALNKVFPYAKLQLCHVHYLENIRTELRVRTEERYRHFFNSLRLHVFIEGTDEKKIDQGLEHVLRNHTAHSPKLQDIIWEIKRRREVLFNYLKIQDCPNNTNLIELYNSHLAGRLKTVKGFQSFFSAQKWLNAFLIRRRTKPFTDCEGKFKYLNKHSSLEFTIKKQAFWPDVLTKLGISKINFSEKSD
;
A
#
# COMPACT_ATOMS: atom_id res chain seq x y z
N MET A 1 9.67 -15.54 3.44
CA MET A 1 8.24 -15.83 3.11
C MET A 1 7.59 -16.29 4.40
N TYR A 2 6.42 -15.78 4.71
CA TYR A 2 5.67 -16.12 5.92
C TYR A 2 4.48 -17.01 5.53
N PRO A 3 4.15 -18.04 6.30
CA PRO A 3 3.09 -19.00 5.96
C PRO A 3 1.68 -18.43 6.19
N ALA A 4 1.53 -17.37 6.95
CA ALA A 4 0.26 -16.71 7.25
C ALA A 4 0.41 -15.19 7.31
N GLU A 5 -0.71 -14.48 7.11
CA GLU A 5 -0.84 -13.03 7.31
C GLU A 5 -1.44 -12.76 8.69
N ASP A 6 -0.68 -13.08 9.74
CA ASP A 6 -1.06 -12.90 11.14
C ASP A 6 -0.22 -11.84 11.85
N GLU A 7 -0.55 -11.55 13.09
CA GLU A 7 0.17 -10.56 13.91
C GLU A 7 1.64 -10.90 14.06
N MET A 8 1.98 -12.19 14.16
CA MET A 8 3.36 -12.63 14.33
C MET A 8 4.18 -12.36 13.06
N ALA A 9 3.63 -12.66 11.88
CA ALA A 9 4.28 -12.40 10.60
C ALA A 9 4.49 -10.90 10.38
N PHE A 10 3.48 -10.07 10.67
CA PHE A 10 3.61 -8.61 10.59
C PHE A 10 4.60 -8.06 11.62
N SER A 11 4.62 -8.57 12.85
CA SER A 11 5.60 -8.17 13.88
C SER A 11 7.03 -8.48 13.44
N GLN A 12 7.27 -9.65 12.86
CA GLN A 12 8.59 -10.01 12.34
C GLN A 12 9.01 -9.14 11.15
N LEU A 13 8.06 -8.78 10.27
CA LEU A 13 8.32 -7.86 9.16
C LEU A 13 8.69 -6.47 9.69
N PHE A 14 7.91 -5.93 10.60
CA PHE A 14 8.17 -4.61 11.19
C PHE A 14 9.47 -4.60 12.00
N GLN A 15 9.78 -5.67 12.75
CA GLN A 15 11.05 -5.77 13.47
C GLN A 15 12.24 -5.70 12.51
N LYS A 16 12.20 -6.40 11.37
CA LYS A 16 13.26 -6.30 10.36
C LYS A 16 13.42 -4.88 9.80
N LEU A 17 12.33 -4.14 9.61
CA LEU A 17 12.41 -2.75 9.17
C LEU A 17 13.01 -1.87 10.26
N TYR A 18 12.67 -2.12 11.52
CA TYR A 18 13.26 -1.43 12.68
C TYR A 18 14.76 -1.69 12.78
N ASP A 19 15.19 -2.95 12.69
CA ASP A 19 16.60 -3.36 12.73
C ASP A 19 17.43 -2.76 11.58
N LEU A 20 16.77 -2.48 10.44
CA LEU A 20 17.35 -1.77 9.31
C LEU A 20 17.30 -0.24 9.43
N ASN A 21 16.91 0.28 10.61
CA ASN A 21 16.82 1.71 10.89
C ASN A 21 15.84 2.47 9.96
N TYR A 22 14.73 1.82 9.53
CA TYR A 22 13.66 2.54 8.85
C TYR A 22 12.84 3.35 9.87
N ASP A 23 12.67 4.63 9.60
CA ASP A 23 11.80 5.52 10.36
C ASP A 23 10.41 5.51 9.74
N ILE A 24 9.59 4.54 10.14
CA ILE A 24 8.23 4.37 9.62
C ILE A 24 7.29 5.37 10.31
N LYS A 25 6.73 6.28 9.54
CA LYS A 25 5.74 7.27 10.03
C LYS A 25 4.31 6.78 9.85
N MET A 26 4.06 6.02 8.78
CA MET A 26 2.75 5.49 8.44
C MET A 26 2.87 4.18 7.68
N VAL A 27 1.91 3.29 7.92
CA VAL A 27 1.68 2.07 7.14
C VAL A 27 0.33 2.20 6.46
N VAL A 28 0.30 2.07 5.14
CA VAL A 28 -0.95 1.99 4.36
C VAL A 28 -1.21 0.51 4.05
N ALA A 29 -2.35 0.00 4.47
CA ALA A 29 -2.65 -1.43 4.35
C ALA A 29 -4.15 -1.70 4.24
N ASP A 30 -4.47 -2.93 3.85
CA ASP A 30 -5.81 -3.47 3.95
C ASP A 30 -6.21 -3.69 5.41
N ASP A 31 -7.49 -3.88 5.64
CA ASP A 31 -8.05 -4.12 6.98
C ASP A 31 -7.78 -5.55 7.45
N ARG A 32 -6.53 -5.83 7.82
CA ARG A 32 -6.11 -7.13 8.39
C ARG A 32 -5.93 -7.00 9.90
N PRO A 33 -6.55 -7.88 10.71
CA PRO A 33 -6.55 -7.76 12.18
C PRO A 33 -5.15 -7.69 12.82
N GLY A 34 -4.19 -8.42 12.27
CA GLY A 34 -2.83 -8.50 12.83
C GLY A 34 -1.94 -7.28 12.58
N ILE A 35 -2.27 -6.39 11.63
CA ILE A 35 -1.39 -5.29 11.23
C ILE A 35 -1.28 -4.22 12.33
N LYS A 36 -2.41 -3.76 12.87
CA LYS A 36 -2.44 -2.69 13.87
C LYS A 36 -1.72 -3.06 15.17
N PRO A 37 -1.98 -4.23 15.79
CA PRO A 37 -1.23 -4.64 17.00
C PRO A 37 0.26 -4.82 16.70
N ALA A 38 0.65 -5.44 15.59
CA ALA A 38 2.04 -5.60 15.20
C ALA A 38 2.75 -4.24 15.00
N LEU A 39 2.09 -3.28 14.33
CA LEU A 39 2.61 -1.95 14.12
C LEU A 39 2.84 -1.21 15.45
N ASN A 40 1.85 -1.22 16.32
CA ASN A 40 1.93 -0.56 17.63
C ASN A 40 3.04 -1.14 18.50
N LYS A 41 3.31 -2.43 18.39
CA LYS A 41 4.35 -3.13 19.15
C LYS A 41 5.77 -2.69 18.75
N VAL A 42 6.01 -2.48 17.45
CA VAL A 42 7.36 -2.21 16.93
C VAL A 42 7.57 -0.72 16.64
N PHE A 43 6.57 -0.05 16.13
CA PHE A 43 6.58 1.38 15.78
C PHE A 43 5.42 2.11 16.47
N PRO A 44 5.46 2.34 17.78
CA PRO A 44 4.33 2.86 18.57
C PRO A 44 3.87 4.25 18.12
N TYR A 45 4.73 5.02 17.46
CA TYR A 45 4.42 6.36 16.93
C TYR A 45 3.94 6.36 15.48
N ALA A 46 4.09 5.25 14.78
CA ALA A 46 3.62 5.12 13.41
C ALA A 46 2.09 5.01 13.36
N LYS A 47 1.49 5.60 12.34
CA LYS A 47 0.04 5.55 12.14
C LYS A 47 -0.33 4.49 11.12
N LEU A 48 -1.47 3.86 11.33
CA LEU A 48 -2.09 2.99 10.32
C LEU A 48 -3.05 3.83 9.48
N GLN A 49 -2.96 3.69 8.17
CA GLN A 49 -3.94 4.17 7.19
C GLN A 49 -4.55 2.95 6.50
N LEU A 50 -5.86 2.81 6.59
CA LEU A 50 -6.56 1.77 5.82
C LEU A 50 -6.72 2.19 4.37
N CYS A 51 -6.51 1.25 3.45
CA CYS A 51 -6.69 1.45 2.03
C CYS A 51 -8.16 1.79 1.72
N HIS A 52 -8.42 2.98 1.19
CA HIS A 52 -9.77 3.40 0.83
C HIS A 52 -10.41 2.50 -0.24
N VAL A 53 -9.62 2.03 -1.20
CA VAL A 53 -10.11 1.16 -2.27
C VAL A 53 -10.65 -0.15 -1.68
N HIS A 54 -9.88 -0.82 -0.82
CA HIS A 54 -10.30 -2.06 -0.18
C HIS A 54 -11.44 -1.85 0.82
N TYR A 55 -11.40 -0.75 1.57
CA TYR A 55 -12.49 -0.43 2.51
C TYR A 55 -13.83 -0.22 1.78
N LEU A 56 -13.82 0.55 0.69
CA LEU A 56 -15.00 0.74 -0.15
C LEU A 56 -15.45 -0.56 -0.84
N GLU A 57 -14.52 -1.42 -1.26
CA GLU A 57 -14.86 -2.72 -1.84
C GLU A 57 -15.53 -3.65 -0.82
N ASN A 58 -15.11 -3.60 0.45
CA ASN A 58 -15.76 -4.33 1.52
C ASN A 58 -17.20 -3.85 1.72
N ILE A 59 -17.44 -2.53 1.79
CA ILE A 59 -18.82 -1.96 1.85
C ILE A 59 -19.63 -2.37 0.62
N ARG A 60 -19.05 -2.30 -0.58
CA ARG A 60 -19.71 -2.69 -1.82
C ARG A 60 -20.16 -4.15 -1.81
N THR A 61 -19.31 -5.02 -1.28
CA THR A 61 -19.56 -6.46 -1.17
C THR A 61 -20.61 -6.75 -0.09
N GLU A 62 -20.50 -6.14 1.07
CA GLU A 62 -21.46 -6.28 2.17
C GLU A 62 -22.88 -5.84 1.79
N LEU A 63 -22.99 -4.73 1.07
CA LEU A 63 -24.25 -4.19 0.57
C LEU A 63 -24.73 -4.88 -0.72
N ARG A 64 -23.92 -5.76 -1.33
CA ARG A 64 -24.21 -6.38 -2.63
C ARG A 64 -24.60 -5.35 -3.71
N VAL A 65 -23.90 -4.21 -3.76
CA VAL A 65 -24.23 -3.06 -4.63
C VAL A 65 -24.40 -3.43 -6.11
N ARG A 66 -23.76 -4.54 -6.55
CA ARG A 66 -23.88 -5.01 -7.94
C ARG A 66 -25.26 -5.58 -8.25
N THR A 67 -25.92 -6.21 -7.29
CA THR A 67 -27.21 -6.90 -7.44
C THR A 67 -28.34 -6.16 -6.74
N GLU A 68 -28.06 -5.42 -5.68
CA GLU A 68 -29.02 -4.68 -4.88
C GLU A 68 -29.01 -3.20 -5.26
N GLU A 69 -29.82 -2.82 -6.25
CA GLU A 69 -29.82 -1.46 -6.80
C GLU A 69 -30.15 -0.37 -5.77
N ARG A 70 -30.98 -0.68 -4.78
CA ARG A 70 -31.36 0.22 -3.68
C ARG A 70 -30.18 0.81 -2.91
N TYR A 71 -29.02 0.11 -2.85
CA TYR A 71 -27.83 0.58 -2.15
C TYR A 71 -26.86 1.35 -3.04
N ARG A 72 -27.09 1.40 -4.36
CA ARG A 72 -26.20 2.05 -5.32
C ARG A 72 -26.05 3.53 -5.07
N HIS A 73 -27.14 4.23 -4.78
CA HIS A 73 -27.13 5.66 -4.51
C HIS A 73 -26.34 5.99 -3.23
N PHE A 74 -26.56 5.24 -2.15
CA PHE A 74 -25.80 5.38 -0.92
C PHE A 74 -24.30 5.18 -1.15
N PHE A 75 -23.92 4.08 -1.81
CA PHE A 75 -22.51 3.77 -2.09
C PHE A 75 -21.85 4.85 -2.96
N ASN A 76 -22.53 5.33 -3.99
CA ASN A 76 -22.00 6.41 -4.82
C ASN A 76 -21.87 7.72 -4.03
N SER A 77 -22.83 8.02 -3.15
CA SER A 77 -22.76 9.19 -2.29
C SER A 77 -21.57 9.13 -1.32
N LEU A 78 -21.29 7.97 -0.73
CA LEU A 78 -20.06 7.78 0.08
C LEU A 78 -18.79 8.10 -0.73
N ARG A 79 -18.68 7.59 -1.96
CA ARG A 79 -17.51 7.85 -2.81
C ARG A 79 -17.37 9.32 -3.17
N LEU A 80 -18.46 10.00 -3.46
CA LEU A 80 -18.47 11.39 -3.97
C LEU A 80 -18.35 12.43 -2.86
N HIS A 81 -18.72 12.12 -1.62
CA HIS A 81 -18.76 13.10 -0.55
C HIS A 81 -17.83 12.81 0.62
N VAL A 82 -17.42 11.54 0.81
CA VAL A 82 -16.56 11.14 1.94
C VAL A 82 -15.16 10.69 1.49
N PHE A 83 -15.09 9.85 0.47
CA PHE A 83 -13.84 9.24 0.01
C PHE A 83 -13.31 9.88 -1.28
N ILE A 84 -13.30 11.22 -1.35
CA ILE A 84 -12.80 11.97 -2.50
C ILE A 84 -11.31 12.33 -2.33
N GLU A 85 -10.61 12.46 -3.45
CA GLU A 85 -9.24 12.99 -3.45
C GLU A 85 -9.23 14.49 -3.15
N GLY A 86 -8.16 14.96 -2.48
CA GLY A 86 -8.00 16.38 -2.15
C GLY A 86 -9.01 16.90 -1.11
N THR A 87 -9.57 16.01 -0.31
CA THR A 87 -10.49 16.36 0.79
C THR A 87 -9.71 16.83 2.02
N ASP A 88 -10.44 17.43 2.96
CA ASP A 88 -9.98 17.81 4.29
C ASP A 88 -10.96 17.30 5.36
N GLU A 89 -10.58 17.42 6.63
CA GLU A 89 -11.41 16.91 7.74
C GLU A 89 -12.81 17.50 7.76
N LYS A 90 -12.95 18.81 7.44
CA LYS A 90 -14.25 19.50 7.42
C LYS A 90 -15.16 18.99 6.30
N LYS A 91 -14.60 18.76 5.12
CA LYS A 91 -15.35 18.19 3.99
C LYS A 91 -15.79 16.75 4.27
N ILE A 92 -14.96 15.97 4.96
CA ILE A 92 -15.35 14.61 5.39
C ILE A 92 -16.54 14.64 6.32
N ASP A 93 -16.55 15.54 7.33
CA ASP A 93 -17.66 15.69 8.25
C ASP A 93 -18.95 16.11 7.53
N GLN A 94 -18.85 17.11 6.66
CA GLN A 94 -19.97 17.53 5.82
C GLN A 94 -20.48 16.41 4.92
N GLY A 95 -19.59 15.63 4.33
CA GLY A 95 -19.93 14.48 3.51
C GLY A 95 -20.64 13.38 4.30
N LEU A 96 -20.14 13.04 5.49
CA LEU A 96 -20.78 12.05 6.37
C LEU A 96 -22.17 12.50 6.80
N GLU A 97 -22.36 13.78 7.14
CA GLU A 97 -23.68 14.32 7.47
C GLU A 97 -24.61 14.32 6.26
N HIS A 98 -24.12 14.69 5.09
CA HIS A 98 -24.89 14.64 3.86
C HIS A 98 -25.41 13.24 3.56
N VAL A 99 -24.54 12.23 3.63
CA VAL A 99 -24.91 10.83 3.37
C VAL A 99 -25.87 10.32 4.44
N LEU A 100 -25.63 10.64 5.71
CA LEU A 100 -26.51 10.26 6.81
C LEU A 100 -27.94 10.79 6.61
N ARG A 101 -28.09 12.08 6.30
CA ARG A 101 -29.40 12.71 6.13
C ARG A 101 -30.17 12.17 4.92
N ASN A 102 -29.46 11.98 3.80
CA ASN A 102 -30.13 11.71 2.51
C ASN A 102 -30.38 10.22 2.22
N HIS A 103 -29.64 9.33 2.88
CA HIS A 103 -29.64 7.91 2.47
C HIS A 103 -29.93 6.91 3.59
N THR A 104 -29.96 7.34 4.86
CA THR A 104 -30.02 6.37 5.97
C THR A 104 -31.31 6.38 6.79
N ALA A 105 -32.22 7.32 6.54
CA ALA A 105 -33.41 7.56 7.36
C ALA A 105 -34.27 6.31 7.68
N HIS A 106 -34.29 5.32 6.77
CA HIS A 106 -35.11 4.12 6.91
C HIS A 106 -34.27 2.82 6.84
N SER A 107 -32.95 2.90 7.07
CA SER A 107 -32.06 1.73 6.97
C SER A 107 -31.02 1.71 8.08
N PRO A 108 -31.29 0.95 9.17
CA PRO A 108 -30.31 0.77 10.26
C PRO A 108 -28.95 0.29 9.73
N LYS A 109 -28.95 -0.62 8.76
CA LYS A 109 -27.71 -1.14 8.14
C LYS A 109 -26.86 -0.02 7.54
N LEU A 110 -27.46 0.97 6.87
CA LEU A 110 -26.71 2.10 6.29
C LEU A 110 -26.23 3.07 7.38
N GLN A 111 -27.00 3.23 8.45
CA GLN A 111 -26.58 4.01 9.62
C GLN A 111 -25.36 3.37 10.28
N ASP A 112 -25.34 2.05 10.46
CA ASP A 112 -24.22 1.31 11.06
C ASP A 112 -22.91 1.52 10.27
N ILE A 113 -22.98 1.52 8.95
CA ILE A 113 -21.81 1.81 8.09
C ILE A 113 -21.28 3.23 8.35
N ILE A 114 -22.15 4.24 8.44
CA ILE A 114 -21.71 5.62 8.73
C ILE A 114 -21.11 5.71 10.14
N TRP A 115 -21.70 5.05 11.14
CA TRP A 115 -21.16 5.00 12.49
C TRP A 115 -19.83 4.26 12.56
N GLU A 116 -19.66 3.21 11.77
CA GLU A 116 -18.38 2.52 11.67
C GLU A 116 -17.30 3.42 11.05
N ILE A 117 -17.60 4.14 9.97
CA ILE A 117 -16.67 5.11 9.37
C ILE A 117 -16.28 6.18 10.41
N LYS A 118 -17.23 6.73 11.16
CA LYS A 118 -16.97 7.70 12.23
C LYS A 118 -16.07 7.12 13.32
N ARG A 119 -16.34 5.91 13.78
CA ARG A 119 -15.55 5.18 14.80
C ARG A 119 -14.13 4.89 14.34
N ARG A 120 -13.96 4.57 13.05
CA ARG A 120 -12.67 4.23 12.43
C ARG A 120 -11.97 5.44 11.78
N ARG A 121 -12.46 6.66 12.05
CA ARG A 121 -12.00 7.89 11.41
C ARG A 121 -10.47 8.01 11.41
N GLU A 122 -9.82 7.74 12.52
CA GLU A 122 -8.37 7.87 12.63
C GLU A 122 -7.61 6.97 11.66
N VAL A 123 -8.02 5.71 11.54
CA VAL A 123 -7.34 4.78 10.64
C VAL A 123 -7.76 4.94 9.17
N LEU A 124 -8.89 5.58 8.90
CA LEU A 124 -9.35 5.85 7.54
C LEU A 124 -8.78 7.15 6.96
N PHE A 125 -8.49 8.15 7.79
CA PHE A 125 -8.11 9.48 7.31
C PHE A 125 -6.79 9.99 7.89
N ASN A 126 -5.94 9.11 8.39
CA ASN A 126 -4.60 9.48 8.87
C ASN A 126 -3.71 10.05 7.76
N TYR A 127 -3.94 9.70 6.49
CA TYR A 127 -3.18 10.23 5.35
C TYR A 127 -3.23 11.75 5.27
N LEU A 128 -4.27 12.40 5.78
CA LEU A 128 -4.39 13.86 5.84
C LEU A 128 -3.37 14.51 6.79
N LYS A 129 -2.78 13.74 7.71
CA LYS A 129 -1.85 14.23 8.73
C LYS A 129 -0.38 14.15 8.28
N ILE A 130 -0.10 13.53 7.15
CA ILE A 130 1.25 13.36 6.62
C ILE A 130 1.25 13.74 5.14
N GLN A 131 2.06 14.73 4.82
CA GLN A 131 2.20 15.23 3.44
C GLN A 131 2.60 14.09 2.49
N ASP A 132 2.01 14.09 1.29
CA ASP A 132 2.25 13.11 0.22
C ASP A 132 1.95 11.64 0.59
N CYS A 133 1.28 11.38 1.70
CA CYS A 133 0.86 10.04 2.05
C CYS A 133 -0.34 9.59 1.19
N PRO A 134 -0.26 8.42 0.53
CA PRO A 134 -1.39 7.88 -0.21
C PRO A 134 -2.49 7.37 0.73
N ASN A 135 -3.73 7.42 0.26
CA ASN A 135 -4.89 6.85 0.94
C ASN A 135 -5.23 5.41 0.46
N ASN A 136 -4.39 4.83 -0.38
CA ASN A 136 -4.62 3.52 -0.98
C ASN A 136 -3.32 2.75 -1.22
N THR A 137 -3.43 1.47 -1.54
CA THR A 137 -2.34 0.52 -1.80
C THR A 137 -2.04 0.31 -3.29
N ASN A 138 -2.60 1.13 -4.18
CA ASN A 138 -2.50 0.94 -5.64
C ASN A 138 -1.06 0.77 -6.13
N LEU A 139 -0.10 1.49 -5.52
CA LEU A 139 1.31 1.40 -5.91
C LEU A 139 1.87 0.00 -5.67
N ILE A 140 1.61 -0.61 -4.50
CA ILE A 140 2.08 -1.95 -4.20
C ILE A 140 1.31 -3.01 -4.99
N GLU A 141 0.02 -2.78 -5.28
CA GLU A 141 -0.78 -3.67 -6.13
C GLU A 141 -0.27 -3.69 -7.56
N LEU A 142 0.08 -2.52 -8.13
CA LEU A 142 0.73 -2.44 -9.44
C LEU A 142 2.07 -3.19 -9.42
N TYR A 143 2.86 -3.05 -8.36
CA TYR A 143 4.09 -3.79 -8.19
C TYR A 143 3.85 -5.30 -8.16
N ASN A 144 2.87 -5.76 -7.38
CA ASN A 144 2.48 -7.16 -7.27
C ASN A 144 1.93 -7.72 -8.59
N SER A 145 1.22 -6.92 -9.38
CA SER A 145 0.74 -7.34 -10.71
C SER A 145 1.89 -7.65 -11.67
N HIS A 146 2.97 -6.89 -11.64
CA HIS A 146 4.17 -7.17 -12.41
C HIS A 146 4.86 -8.47 -11.96
N LEU A 147 4.91 -8.72 -10.65
CA LEU A 147 5.43 -9.97 -10.10
C LEU A 147 4.56 -11.16 -10.55
N ALA A 148 3.25 -11.06 -10.38
CA ALA A 148 2.29 -12.07 -10.80
C ALA A 148 2.38 -12.37 -12.30
N GLY A 149 2.52 -11.35 -13.15
CA GLY A 149 2.72 -11.48 -14.59
C GLY A 149 3.98 -12.29 -14.92
N ARG A 150 5.06 -12.11 -14.18
CA ARG A 150 6.30 -12.90 -14.36
C ARG A 150 6.17 -14.31 -13.81
N LEU A 151 5.47 -14.50 -12.68
CA LEU A 151 5.24 -15.84 -12.12
C LEU A 151 4.40 -16.72 -13.04
N LYS A 152 3.46 -16.16 -13.82
CA LYS A 152 2.68 -16.92 -14.82
C LYS A 152 3.54 -17.62 -15.87
N THR A 153 4.73 -17.12 -16.16
CA THR A 153 5.68 -17.72 -17.12
C THR A 153 6.55 -18.81 -16.49
N VAL A 154 6.53 -18.94 -15.16
CA VAL A 154 7.30 -19.94 -14.42
C VAL A 154 6.41 -21.15 -14.20
N LYS A 155 6.78 -22.30 -14.78
CA LYS A 155 6.00 -23.57 -14.67
C LYS A 155 5.99 -24.17 -13.25
N GLY A 156 6.72 -23.57 -12.32
CA GLY A 156 6.88 -24.00 -10.93
C GLY A 156 8.32 -23.87 -10.47
N PHE A 157 8.53 -23.99 -9.17
CA PHE A 157 9.85 -23.99 -8.57
C PHE A 157 10.14 -25.38 -8.00
N GLN A 158 11.35 -25.88 -8.22
CA GLN A 158 11.78 -27.18 -7.71
C GLN A 158 11.90 -27.22 -6.18
N SER A 159 12.11 -26.06 -5.55
CA SER A 159 12.24 -25.93 -4.11
C SER A 159 11.90 -24.51 -3.64
N PHE A 160 11.64 -24.36 -2.34
CA PHE A 160 11.50 -23.04 -1.70
C PHE A 160 12.75 -22.18 -1.93
N PHE A 161 13.93 -22.77 -1.88
CA PHE A 161 15.19 -22.06 -2.09
C PHE A 161 15.32 -21.50 -3.51
N SER A 162 14.92 -22.27 -4.54
CA SER A 162 14.91 -21.78 -5.93
C SER A 162 13.89 -20.65 -6.13
N ALA A 163 12.72 -20.75 -5.50
CA ALA A 163 11.72 -19.68 -5.50
C ALA A 163 12.26 -18.40 -4.85
N GLN A 164 12.91 -18.52 -3.71
CA GLN A 164 13.52 -17.39 -3.00
C GLN A 164 14.63 -16.71 -3.80
N LYS A 165 15.53 -17.49 -4.42
CA LYS A 165 16.58 -16.94 -5.29
C LYS A 165 15.98 -16.17 -6.46
N TRP A 166 14.99 -16.75 -7.12
CA TRP A 166 14.30 -16.09 -8.24
C TRP A 166 13.63 -14.79 -7.81
N LEU A 167 12.92 -14.81 -6.68
CA LEU A 167 12.26 -13.63 -6.15
C LEU A 167 13.28 -12.53 -5.81
N ASN A 168 14.38 -12.87 -5.16
CA ASN A 168 15.43 -11.92 -4.83
C ASN A 168 16.03 -11.30 -6.11
N ALA A 169 16.30 -12.09 -7.14
CA ALA A 169 16.81 -11.59 -8.42
C ALA A 169 15.78 -10.67 -9.11
N PHE A 170 14.49 -11.03 -9.08
CA PHE A 170 13.43 -10.18 -9.60
C PHE A 170 13.37 -8.83 -8.86
N LEU A 171 13.42 -8.85 -7.53
CA LEU A 171 13.36 -7.65 -6.69
C LEU A 171 14.57 -6.74 -6.93
N ILE A 172 15.78 -7.30 -7.00
CA ILE A 172 17.01 -6.56 -7.30
C ILE A 172 16.87 -5.89 -8.67
N ARG A 173 16.56 -6.67 -9.72
CA ARG A 173 16.37 -6.13 -11.06
C ARG A 173 15.34 -5.01 -11.10
N ARG A 174 14.21 -5.18 -10.41
CA ARG A 174 13.15 -4.18 -10.39
C ARG A 174 13.59 -2.89 -9.72
N ARG A 175 14.39 -2.98 -8.66
CA ARG A 175 14.88 -1.82 -7.91
C ARG A 175 16.03 -1.10 -8.60
N THR A 176 16.82 -1.81 -9.41
CA THR A 176 17.99 -1.26 -10.12
C THR A 176 17.65 -0.79 -11.53
N LYS A 177 16.54 -1.26 -12.13
CA LYS A 177 16.15 -0.82 -13.46
C LYS A 177 15.72 0.65 -13.44
N PRO A 178 16.32 1.51 -14.30
CA PRO A 178 15.89 2.90 -14.42
C PRO A 178 14.44 3.00 -14.90
N PHE A 179 13.76 4.03 -14.43
CA PHE A 179 12.46 4.44 -14.97
C PHE A 179 12.65 5.01 -16.39
N THR A 180 11.74 4.70 -17.31
CA THR A 180 11.81 5.12 -18.71
C THR A 180 10.61 5.91 -19.18
N ASP A 181 9.44 5.68 -18.56
CA ASP A 181 8.16 6.13 -19.10
C ASP A 181 7.34 6.94 -18.07
N CYS A 182 8.06 7.68 -17.20
CA CYS A 182 7.42 8.57 -16.24
C CYS A 182 6.98 9.87 -16.92
N GLU A 183 5.72 10.27 -16.69
CA GLU A 183 5.11 11.45 -17.28
C GLU A 183 4.71 12.48 -16.21
N GLY A 184 4.33 13.69 -16.67
CA GLY A 184 3.85 14.77 -15.81
C GLY A 184 4.85 15.13 -14.72
N LYS A 185 4.36 15.27 -13.49
CA LYS A 185 5.18 15.61 -12.32
C LYS A 185 6.25 14.57 -11.96
N PHE A 186 6.17 13.38 -12.50
CA PHE A 186 7.13 12.30 -12.25
C PHE A 186 8.21 12.15 -13.33
N LYS A 187 8.22 13.00 -14.37
CA LYS A 187 9.18 12.94 -15.47
C LYS A 187 10.65 13.00 -15.00
N TYR A 188 10.90 13.66 -13.88
CA TYR A 188 12.24 13.74 -13.26
C TYR A 188 12.79 12.39 -12.79
N LEU A 189 11.93 11.38 -12.60
CA LEU A 189 12.36 10.03 -12.20
C LEU A 189 13.01 9.25 -13.34
N ASN A 190 12.77 9.64 -14.60
CA ASN A 190 13.34 8.93 -15.76
C ASN A 190 14.87 8.93 -15.68
N LYS A 191 15.46 7.82 -16.05
CA LYS A 191 16.91 7.50 -15.95
C LYS A 191 17.40 7.20 -14.52
N HIS A 192 16.59 7.43 -13.49
CA HIS A 192 16.87 7.04 -12.11
C HIS A 192 16.21 5.72 -11.77
N SER A 193 16.81 4.97 -10.87
CA SER A 193 16.21 3.73 -10.34
C SER A 193 15.51 3.99 -9.00
N SER A 194 14.53 3.15 -8.65
CA SER A 194 13.87 3.28 -7.36
C SER A 194 14.81 3.09 -6.17
N LEU A 195 15.91 2.39 -6.37
CA LEU A 195 16.91 2.18 -5.35
C LEU A 195 17.67 3.45 -4.98
N GLU A 196 17.96 4.32 -5.95
CA GLU A 196 18.65 5.60 -5.72
C GLU A 196 17.88 6.52 -4.75
N PHE A 197 16.55 6.46 -4.75
CA PHE A 197 15.70 7.25 -3.85
C PHE A 197 15.54 6.64 -2.45
N THR A 198 15.88 5.36 -2.29
CA THR A 198 15.63 4.62 -1.04
C THR A 198 16.90 4.25 -0.28
N ILE A 199 18.06 4.37 -0.90
CA ILE A 199 19.34 4.18 -0.21
C ILE A 199 19.58 5.43 0.65
N LYS A 200 19.76 5.22 1.96
CA LYS A 200 20.30 6.27 2.83
C LYS A 200 21.68 6.67 2.32
N LYS A 201 22.00 7.97 2.32
CA LYS A 201 23.25 8.56 1.81
C LYS A 201 24.55 7.89 2.31
N GLN A 202 24.50 7.05 3.33
CA GLN A 202 25.64 6.32 3.92
C GLN A 202 25.78 4.88 3.40
N ALA A 203 24.84 4.35 2.61
CA ALA A 203 24.95 3.01 2.06
C ALA A 203 25.68 3.07 0.71
N PHE A 204 26.93 2.67 0.67
CA PHE A 204 27.71 2.62 -0.56
C PHE A 204 27.26 1.45 -1.43
N TRP A 205 26.88 1.73 -2.67
CA TRP A 205 26.34 0.77 -3.63
C TRP A 205 27.18 -0.51 -3.85
N PRO A 206 28.52 -0.45 -3.88
CA PRO A 206 29.36 -1.65 -3.96
C PRO A 206 29.15 -2.64 -2.81
N ASP A 207 28.85 -2.17 -1.60
CA ASP A 207 28.63 -3.03 -0.44
C ASP A 207 27.37 -3.88 -0.54
N VAL A 208 26.31 -3.36 -1.13
CA VAL A 208 25.06 -4.11 -1.32
C VAL A 208 25.26 -5.23 -2.34
N LEU A 209 25.91 -4.95 -3.46
CA LEU A 209 26.19 -5.96 -4.49
C LEU A 209 27.19 -7.01 -4.01
N THR A 210 28.22 -6.58 -3.29
CA THR A 210 29.22 -7.49 -2.69
C THR A 210 28.58 -8.39 -1.63
N LYS A 211 27.73 -7.86 -0.75
CA LYS A 211 26.96 -8.65 0.24
C LYS A 211 25.98 -9.63 -0.41
N LEU A 212 25.49 -9.33 -1.61
CA LEU A 212 24.63 -10.20 -2.40
C LEU A 212 25.42 -11.24 -3.22
N GLY A 213 26.78 -11.24 -3.14
CA GLY A 213 27.63 -12.14 -3.94
C GLY A 213 27.62 -11.84 -5.43
N ILE A 214 27.19 -10.62 -5.81
CA ILE A 214 27.20 -10.16 -7.20
C ILE A 214 28.53 -9.42 -7.40
N SER A 215 29.51 -10.09 -8.01
CA SER A 215 30.76 -9.43 -8.46
C SER A 215 30.42 -8.27 -9.40
N LYS A 216 31.19 -7.18 -9.33
CA LYS A 216 31.04 -6.00 -10.18
C LYS A 216 30.91 -6.43 -11.65
N ILE A 217 29.68 -6.34 -12.17
CA ILE A 217 29.50 -6.30 -13.61
C ILE A 217 30.04 -4.92 -14.01
N ASN A 218 31.17 -4.89 -14.65
CA ASN A 218 31.71 -3.68 -15.27
C ASN A 218 30.70 -3.23 -16.32
N PHE A 219 29.87 -2.25 -15.98
CA PHE A 219 29.21 -1.43 -16.98
C PHE A 219 30.28 -0.54 -17.60
N SER A 220 31.13 -1.14 -18.44
CA SER A 220 31.94 -0.35 -19.34
C SER A 220 31.01 0.39 -20.27
N GLU A 221 31.14 1.69 -20.23
CA GLU A 221 30.59 2.65 -21.16
C GLU A 221 30.51 2.08 -22.60
N LYS A 222 29.30 2.03 -23.12
CA LYS A 222 29.11 2.20 -24.55
C LYS A 222 28.72 3.65 -24.76
N SER A 223 29.74 4.48 -24.86
CA SER A 223 29.70 5.66 -25.71
C SER A 223 29.63 5.16 -27.16
N ASP A 224 28.45 5.41 -27.80
CA ASP A 224 28.33 5.84 -29.19
C ASP A 224 26.94 6.40 -29.39
#